data_282514e568be26bb2f1595d1b59a08fb
#
_entry.id   282514e568be26bb2f1595d1b59a08fb
#
_cell.length_a   1.000
_cell.length_b   1.000
_cell.length_c   1.000
_cell.angle_alpha   90.00
_cell.angle_beta   90.00
_cell.angle_gamma   90.00
#
_symmetry.space_group_name_H-M   'P 1'
#
loop_
_entity.id
_entity.type
_entity.pdbx_description
1 polymer ?
#
loop_
_entity_poly.entity_id
_entity_poly.type
_entity_poly.pdbx_seq_one_letter_code
_entity_poly.pdbx_strand_id
1 'polypeptide(L)'
;MTTTTGTAPETRSFEADVARLLHMMVHSVYSDKDVFLRELISNAADACEKLRYELLSDPALAGDDGQPRITVTLDPEARQLIVEDNGIGMSEVELAEALGTIARSGTRAFMERVAAVREGAKEGEGAQLIGQFGVGFYSAFMVADRVDVFSRRAGADVAAHWASDGLGSYTIQLVDIADAPARGTRIVLHLKEDAASYTEPFTTQRIVTAQSGHVPVPIFLKEKPDAEEKQIADGAALWTRPRSDITAEEYTDFYRSTAGQFDEPALTLHYRAEGLHEYSVLAFLPSMRPFDLFDPDRAGRMKLYVRRVFITDEAQILPRYLRFVRGLVDSNDLPLNVSREMIQESPVLAAVQKGVANRILSELDKLAQKMVKPISNSGTISARC
;
A
#
# COMPACT_ATOMS: atom_id res chain seq x y z
N MET A 1 50.82 -44.37 -18.51
CA MET A 1 50.33 -42.99 -18.40
C MET A 1 48.89 -42.99 -18.82
N THR A 2 47.98 -43.03 -17.82
CA THR A 2 46.52 -43.02 -18.03
C THR A 2 46.06 -41.58 -18.10
N THR A 3 45.72 -41.06 -19.25
CA THR A 3 45.14 -39.74 -19.44
C THR A 3 43.67 -39.81 -19.03
N THR A 4 43.37 -39.25 -17.86
CA THR A 4 42.00 -39.00 -17.42
C THR A 4 41.45 -37.85 -18.26
N THR A 5 40.61 -38.13 -19.23
CA THR A 5 39.81 -37.12 -19.94
C THR A 5 38.79 -36.56 -18.97
N GLY A 6 39.07 -35.39 -18.42
CA GLY A 6 38.11 -34.60 -17.67
C GLY A 6 36.95 -34.19 -18.59
N THR A 7 35.77 -34.72 -18.34
CA THR A 7 34.54 -34.21 -18.97
C THR A 7 34.30 -32.79 -18.47
N ALA A 8 34.03 -31.86 -19.37
CA ALA A 8 33.67 -30.50 -19.02
C ALA A 8 32.41 -30.49 -18.12
N PRO A 9 32.31 -29.56 -17.16
CA PRO A 9 31.17 -29.50 -16.26
C PRO A 9 29.89 -29.27 -17.08
N GLU A 10 28.90 -30.14 -16.86
CA GLU A 10 27.57 -30.04 -17.45
C GLU A 10 26.75 -29.00 -16.68
N THR A 11 26.26 -27.96 -17.37
CA THR A 11 25.36 -26.99 -16.78
C THR A 11 23.93 -27.51 -16.86
N ARG A 12 23.26 -27.66 -15.72
CA ARG A 12 21.85 -28.04 -15.63
C ARG A 12 21.04 -26.87 -15.09
N SER A 13 19.83 -26.65 -15.62
CA SER A 13 18.86 -25.70 -15.07
C SER A 13 18.16 -26.31 -13.86
N PHE A 14 17.80 -25.44 -12.90
CA PHE A 14 16.93 -25.85 -11.79
C PHE A 14 15.50 -26.09 -12.33
N GLU A 15 14.88 -27.17 -11.89
CA GLU A 15 13.45 -27.42 -12.08
C GLU A 15 12.68 -26.89 -10.90
N ALA A 16 11.55 -26.20 -11.13
CA ALA A 16 10.70 -25.64 -10.09
C ALA A 16 9.43 -26.49 -9.91
N ASP A 17 9.17 -26.95 -8.71
CA ASP A 17 7.88 -27.50 -8.29
C ASP A 17 6.95 -26.31 -7.95
N VAL A 18 6.11 -25.91 -8.91
CA VAL A 18 5.22 -24.74 -8.81
C VAL A 18 4.23 -24.90 -7.67
N ALA A 19 3.64 -26.09 -7.48
CA ALA A 19 2.70 -26.33 -6.41
C ALA A 19 3.35 -26.14 -5.03
N ARG A 20 4.58 -26.63 -4.86
CA ARG A 20 5.34 -26.47 -3.62
C ARG A 20 5.77 -25.03 -3.38
N LEU A 21 6.13 -24.30 -4.42
CA LEU A 21 6.44 -22.87 -4.31
C LEU A 21 5.21 -22.08 -3.89
N LEU A 22 4.05 -22.31 -4.52
CA LEU A 22 2.78 -21.69 -4.12
C LEU A 22 2.44 -22.00 -2.67
N HIS A 23 2.56 -23.26 -2.26
CA HIS A 23 2.31 -23.66 -0.88
C HIS A 23 3.24 -22.92 0.11
N MET A 24 4.52 -22.81 -0.19
CA MET A 24 5.47 -22.07 0.66
C MET A 24 5.11 -20.58 0.71
N MET A 25 4.72 -19.98 -0.40
CA MET A 25 4.32 -18.57 -0.46
C MET A 25 3.07 -18.31 0.38
N VAL A 26 2.07 -19.17 0.26
CA VAL A 26 0.81 -19.05 1.00
C VAL A 26 0.99 -19.25 2.51
N HIS A 27 1.91 -20.11 2.93
CA HIS A 27 2.02 -20.53 4.34
C HIS A 27 3.26 -20.02 5.08
N SER A 28 4.23 -19.42 4.38
CA SER A 28 5.52 -19.05 5.01
C SER A 28 6.01 -17.65 4.73
N VAL A 29 5.44 -16.95 3.74
CA VAL A 29 5.88 -15.60 3.34
C VAL A 29 5.17 -14.54 4.15
N TYR A 30 3.91 -14.75 4.49
CA TYR A 30 3.08 -13.79 5.21
C TYR A 30 2.78 -14.28 6.62
N SER A 31 2.91 -13.39 7.60
CA SER A 31 2.62 -13.69 9.01
C SER A 31 1.14 -13.48 9.35
N ASP A 32 0.44 -12.61 8.63
CA ASP A 32 -0.96 -12.27 8.82
C ASP A 32 -1.77 -12.54 7.55
N LYS A 33 -2.91 -13.23 7.70
CA LYS A 33 -3.82 -13.50 6.59
C LYS A 33 -4.45 -12.22 6.02
N ASP A 34 -4.66 -11.19 6.83
CA ASP A 34 -5.31 -9.92 6.42
C ASP A 34 -4.59 -9.22 5.26
N VAL A 35 -3.33 -9.54 5.02
CA VAL A 35 -2.51 -8.96 3.93
C VAL A 35 -3.06 -9.24 2.53
N PHE A 36 -3.88 -10.30 2.35
CA PHE A 36 -4.45 -10.61 1.04
C PHE A 36 -5.27 -9.44 0.48
N LEU A 37 -6.06 -8.77 1.34
CA LEU A 37 -6.84 -7.59 0.93
C LEU A 37 -5.94 -6.43 0.51
N ARG A 38 -4.88 -6.17 1.28
CA ARG A 38 -3.89 -5.14 0.94
C ARG A 38 -3.25 -5.41 -0.44
N GLU A 39 -2.87 -6.64 -0.71
CA GLU A 39 -2.23 -6.99 -1.98
C GLU A 39 -3.20 -6.88 -3.16
N LEU A 40 -4.45 -7.35 -3.02
CA LEU A 40 -5.46 -7.24 -4.08
C LEU A 40 -5.84 -5.78 -4.34
N ILE A 41 -6.06 -4.98 -3.31
CA ILE A 41 -6.37 -3.54 -3.44
C ILE A 41 -5.18 -2.78 -4.03
N SER A 42 -3.94 -3.13 -3.66
CA SER A 42 -2.74 -2.53 -4.25
C SER A 42 -2.62 -2.82 -5.74
N ASN A 43 -2.94 -4.06 -6.16
CA ASN A 43 -2.95 -4.44 -7.58
C ASN A 43 -4.06 -3.72 -8.35
N ALA A 44 -5.24 -3.56 -7.75
CA ALA A 44 -6.35 -2.81 -8.30
C ALA A 44 -6.01 -1.31 -8.46
N ALA A 45 -5.36 -0.71 -7.46
CA ALA A 45 -4.88 0.67 -7.55
C ALA A 45 -3.82 0.84 -8.66
N ASP A 46 -2.90 -0.11 -8.79
CA ASP A 46 -1.92 -0.13 -9.89
C ASP A 46 -2.60 -0.24 -11.27
N ALA A 47 -3.67 -1.02 -11.39
CA ALA A 47 -4.42 -1.13 -12.63
C ALA A 47 -5.10 0.20 -13.00
N CYS A 48 -5.64 0.92 -12.01
CA CYS A 48 -6.20 2.26 -12.20
C CYS A 48 -5.12 3.28 -12.58
N GLU A 49 -3.94 3.24 -11.96
CA GLU A 49 -2.83 4.15 -12.28
C GLU A 49 -2.25 3.87 -13.67
N LYS A 50 -2.15 2.61 -14.09
CA LYS A 50 -1.77 2.24 -15.46
C LYS A 50 -2.73 2.81 -16.49
N LEU A 51 -4.05 2.70 -16.22
CA LEU A 51 -5.07 3.31 -17.08
C LEU A 51 -4.88 4.83 -17.16
N ARG A 52 -4.74 5.50 -16.00
CA ARG A 52 -4.50 6.94 -15.95
C ARG A 52 -3.31 7.36 -16.81
N TYR A 53 -2.24 6.58 -16.79
CA TYR A 53 -1.06 6.85 -17.59
C TYR A 53 -1.32 6.61 -19.10
N GLU A 54 -1.97 5.52 -19.48
CA GLU A 54 -2.30 5.23 -20.88
C GLU A 54 -3.28 6.26 -21.47
N LEU A 55 -4.22 6.78 -20.66
CA LEU A 55 -5.14 7.86 -21.05
C LEU A 55 -4.45 9.16 -21.46
N LEU A 56 -3.21 9.42 -21.04
CA LEU A 56 -2.44 10.57 -21.49
C LEU A 56 -2.11 10.48 -22.99
N SER A 57 -1.99 9.27 -23.52
CA SER A 57 -1.68 9.00 -24.92
C SER A 57 -2.91 8.63 -25.74
N ASP A 58 -3.88 7.96 -25.14
CA ASP A 58 -5.13 7.52 -25.78
C ASP A 58 -6.34 7.78 -24.87
N PRO A 59 -6.95 8.97 -24.95
CA PRO A 59 -8.13 9.32 -24.16
C PRO A 59 -9.36 8.45 -24.44
N ALA A 60 -9.44 7.74 -25.60
CA ALA A 60 -10.55 6.89 -25.95
C ALA A 60 -10.68 5.67 -25.03
N LEU A 61 -9.59 5.26 -24.37
CA LEU A 61 -9.59 4.17 -23.39
C LEU A 61 -10.44 4.47 -22.13
N ALA A 62 -10.83 5.74 -21.91
CA ALA A 62 -11.67 6.12 -20.78
C ALA A 62 -13.03 5.40 -20.80
N GLY A 63 -13.63 5.22 -21.98
CA GLY A 63 -14.98 4.67 -22.08
C GLY A 63 -15.99 5.47 -21.25
N ASP A 64 -17.10 4.82 -20.90
CA ASP A 64 -18.18 5.43 -20.09
C ASP A 64 -18.07 5.07 -18.59
N ASP A 65 -17.03 4.40 -18.16
CA ASP A 65 -16.89 3.77 -16.82
C ASP A 65 -16.52 4.73 -15.67
N GLY A 66 -16.53 6.03 -15.92
CA GLY A 66 -16.36 7.04 -14.88
C GLY A 66 -14.96 7.12 -14.26
N GLN A 67 -14.89 7.66 -13.05
CA GLN A 67 -13.64 7.85 -12.31
C GLN A 67 -13.05 6.52 -11.82
N PRO A 68 -11.71 6.43 -11.66
CA PRO A 68 -11.07 5.26 -11.08
C PRO A 68 -11.68 4.90 -9.72
N ARG A 69 -11.96 3.62 -9.51
CA ARG A 69 -12.57 3.11 -8.28
C ARG A 69 -12.24 1.66 -8.03
N ILE A 70 -12.29 1.27 -6.76
CA ILE A 70 -12.19 -0.12 -6.32
C ILE A 70 -13.46 -0.43 -5.52
N THR A 71 -14.09 -1.56 -5.80
CA THR A 71 -15.29 -2.03 -5.06
C THR A 71 -14.99 -3.38 -4.42
N VAL A 72 -15.21 -3.47 -3.12
CA VAL A 72 -15.18 -4.74 -2.37
C VAL A 72 -16.62 -5.13 -2.11
N THR A 73 -17.03 -6.31 -2.60
CA THR A 73 -18.38 -6.85 -2.39
C THR A 73 -18.30 -8.11 -1.54
N LEU A 74 -19.14 -8.19 -0.53
CA LEU A 74 -19.28 -9.34 0.34
C LEU A 74 -20.49 -10.17 -0.08
N ASP A 75 -20.33 -11.47 -0.08
CA ASP A 75 -21.43 -12.42 -0.24
C ASP A 75 -21.35 -13.51 0.85
N PRO A 76 -21.98 -13.28 2.00
CA PRO A 76 -21.98 -14.24 3.08
C PRO A 76 -22.70 -15.55 2.74
N GLU A 77 -23.69 -15.52 1.84
CA GLU A 77 -24.48 -16.70 1.46
C GLU A 77 -23.65 -17.65 0.59
N ALA A 78 -22.92 -17.10 -0.38
CA ALA A 78 -22.00 -17.86 -1.22
C ALA A 78 -20.60 -18.04 -0.60
N ARG A 79 -20.32 -17.44 0.56
CA ARG A 79 -18.98 -17.33 1.17
C ARG A 79 -17.95 -16.80 0.18
N GLN A 80 -18.29 -15.68 -0.44
CA GLN A 80 -17.42 -15.02 -1.40
C GLN A 80 -17.05 -13.62 -0.95
N LEU A 81 -15.82 -13.22 -1.27
CA LEU A 81 -15.36 -11.84 -1.24
C LEU A 81 -14.90 -11.48 -2.65
N ILE A 82 -15.39 -10.37 -3.16
CA ILE A 82 -15.13 -9.91 -4.52
C ILE A 82 -14.39 -8.58 -4.45
N VAL A 83 -13.26 -8.47 -5.16
CA VAL A 83 -12.54 -7.20 -5.37
C VAL A 83 -12.61 -6.86 -6.84
N GLU A 84 -13.17 -5.70 -7.17
CA GLU A 84 -13.32 -5.22 -8.53
C GLU A 84 -12.71 -3.83 -8.70
N ASP A 85 -11.94 -3.64 -9.77
CA ASP A 85 -11.43 -2.34 -10.23
C ASP A 85 -11.94 -2.02 -11.63
N ASN A 86 -12.03 -0.74 -11.95
CA ASN A 86 -12.28 -0.25 -13.30
C ASN A 86 -11.00 0.31 -13.95
N GLY A 87 -9.86 -0.29 -13.64
CA GLY A 87 -8.56 0.06 -14.18
C GLY A 87 -8.36 -0.40 -15.63
N ILE A 88 -7.09 -0.58 -16.03
CA ILE A 88 -6.73 -0.91 -17.41
C ILE A 88 -7.24 -2.29 -17.86
N GLY A 89 -7.45 -3.24 -16.93
CA GLY A 89 -7.76 -4.63 -17.23
C GLY A 89 -6.63 -5.36 -17.95
N MET A 90 -6.90 -6.62 -18.33
CA MET A 90 -5.94 -7.51 -18.97
C MET A 90 -6.61 -8.26 -20.12
N SER A 91 -5.89 -8.45 -21.22
CA SER A 91 -6.22 -9.44 -22.26
C SER A 91 -5.95 -10.86 -21.76
N GLU A 92 -6.42 -11.88 -22.49
CA GLU A 92 -6.16 -13.29 -22.17
C GLU A 92 -4.65 -13.58 -22.03
N VAL A 93 -3.84 -13.05 -22.94
CA VAL A 93 -2.39 -13.23 -22.94
C VAL A 93 -1.75 -12.56 -21.72
N GLU A 94 -2.13 -11.31 -21.43
CA GLU A 94 -1.63 -10.58 -20.28
C GLU A 94 -2.05 -11.25 -18.96
N LEU A 95 -3.26 -11.80 -18.91
CA LEU A 95 -3.78 -12.52 -17.75
C LEU A 95 -3.00 -13.83 -17.51
N ALA A 96 -2.74 -14.59 -18.58
CA ALA A 96 -1.91 -15.80 -18.51
C ALA A 96 -0.47 -15.47 -18.07
N GLU A 97 0.11 -14.40 -18.57
CA GLU A 97 1.45 -13.97 -18.17
C GLU A 97 1.53 -13.45 -16.73
N ALA A 98 0.54 -12.66 -16.29
CA ALA A 98 0.51 -12.06 -14.97
C ALA A 98 0.21 -13.06 -13.86
N LEU A 99 -0.72 -14.01 -14.09
CA LEU A 99 -1.20 -14.95 -13.09
C LEU A 99 -0.71 -16.39 -13.32
N GLY A 100 -0.18 -16.71 -14.49
CA GLY A 100 0.37 -18.03 -14.80
C GLY A 100 1.87 -18.15 -14.51
N THR A 101 2.55 -17.07 -14.16
CA THR A 101 4.00 -17.07 -13.88
C THR A 101 4.29 -16.44 -12.53
N ILE A 102 4.76 -17.25 -11.57
CA ILE A 102 5.12 -16.79 -10.24
C ILE A 102 6.32 -15.83 -10.31
N ALA A 103 6.29 -14.76 -9.54
CA ALA A 103 7.32 -13.72 -9.47
C ALA A 103 7.53 -12.91 -10.77
N ARG A 104 6.55 -12.94 -11.69
CA ARG A 104 6.54 -12.05 -12.85
C ARG A 104 5.62 -10.85 -12.56
N SER A 105 6.20 -9.67 -12.46
CA SER A 105 5.43 -8.44 -12.18
C SER A 105 5.08 -7.72 -13.48
N GLY A 106 3.80 -7.70 -13.86
CA GLY A 106 3.29 -6.84 -14.95
C GLY A 106 3.49 -5.35 -14.67
N THR A 107 3.60 -4.96 -13.40
CA THR A 107 3.93 -3.61 -12.95
C THR A 107 5.38 -3.26 -13.28
N ARG A 108 6.33 -4.18 -13.06
CA ARG A 108 7.75 -3.97 -13.44
C ARG A 108 7.89 -3.81 -14.95
N ALA A 109 7.29 -4.70 -15.75
CA ALA A 109 7.34 -4.62 -17.20
C ALA A 109 6.74 -3.31 -17.75
N PHE A 110 5.69 -2.79 -17.09
CA PHE A 110 5.12 -1.48 -17.42
C PHE A 110 6.09 -0.34 -17.09
N MET A 111 6.71 -0.36 -15.90
CA MET A 111 7.70 0.66 -15.50
C MET A 111 8.92 0.70 -16.42
N GLU A 112 9.40 -0.46 -16.87
CA GLU A 112 10.50 -0.55 -17.85
C GLU A 112 10.10 0.08 -19.20
N ARG A 113 8.86 -0.12 -19.65
CA ARG A 113 8.33 0.53 -20.87
C ARG A 113 8.23 2.05 -20.71
N VAL A 114 7.70 2.51 -19.56
CA VAL A 114 7.61 3.96 -19.27
C VAL A 114 8.99 4.59 -19.21
N ALA A 115 9.97 3.94 -18.58
CA ALA A 115 11.35 4.41 -18.52
C ALA A 115 12.00 4.50 -19.90
N ALA A 116 11.80 3.48 -20.76
CA ALA A 116 12.35 3.45 -22.13
C ALA A 116 11.79 4.58 -23.01
N VAL A 117 10.52 4.97 -22.82
CA VAL A 117 9.91 6.10 -23.56
C VAL A 117 10.43 7.45 -23.05
N ARG A 118 10.98 7.49 -21.83
CA ARG A 118 11.38 8.71 -21.12
C ARG A 118 12.83 9.14 -21.31
N GLU A 119 13.65 8.48 -22.09
CA GLU A 119 15.03 8.95 -22.36
C GLU A 119 15.12 10.40 -22.91
N GLY A 120 14.02 11.17 -22.87
CA GLY A 120 13.94 12.58 -23.26
C GLY A 120 12.99 13.47 -22.44
N ALA A 121 12.28 12.98 -21.41
CA ALA A 121 11.27 13.75 -20.67
C ALA A 121 11.71 14.06 -19.21
N LYS A 122 11.24 15.21 -18.68
CA LYS A 122 11.60 15.71 -17.34
C LYS A 122 11.15 14.76 -16.22
N GLU A 123 12.02 14.56 -15.21
CA GLU A 123 11.69 13.92 -13.95
C GLU A 123 10.46 14.59 -13.29
N GLY A 124 9.46 13.81 -12.91
CA GLY A 124 8.31 14.30 -12.13
C GLY A 124 6.96 13.64 -12.39
N GLU A 125 6.71 13.07 -13.58
CA GLU A 125 5.39 12.51 -13.97
C GLU A 125 5.41 11.00 -14.20
N GLY A 126 6.21 10.23 -13.44
CA GLY A 126 6.25 8.76 -13.52
C GLY A 126 5.03 8.12 -12.87
N ALA A 127 4.52 7.06 -13.47
CA ALA A 127 3.53 6.20 -12.86
C ALA A 127 4.07 5.68 -11.50
N GLN A 128 3.35 5.98 -10.40
CA GLN A 128 3.71 5.52 -9.06
C GLN A 128 3.01 4.20 -8.79
N LEU A 129 3.62 3.11 -9.22
CA LEU A 129 3.05 1.78 -9.06
C LEU A 129 3.56 1.09 -7.79
N ILE A 130 2.68 0.34 -7.15
CA ILE A 130 2.86 -0.30 -5.83
C ILE A 130 3.46 -1.70 -5.97
N GLY A 131 2.93 -2.52 -6.90
CA GLY A 131 3.25 -3.93 -7.07
C GLY A 131 4.56 -4.17 -7.81
N GLN A 132 5.60 -4.69 -7.14
CA GLN A 132 6.92 -4.92 -7.72
C GLN A 132 7.34 -6.38 -7.83
N PHE A 133 6.80 -7.26 -6.99
CA PHE A 133 7.32 -8.62 -6.83
C PHE A 133 6.58 -9.69 -7.65
N GLY A 134 5.34 -9.43 -8.09
CA GLY A 134 4.53 -10.37 -8.85
C GLY A 134 4.10 -11.61 -8.04
N VAL A 135 3.99 -11.47 -6.72
CA VAL A 135 3.64 -12.57 -5.80
C VAL A 135 2.41 -12.25 -4.95
N GLY A 136 2.06 -10.98 -4.78
CA GLY A 136 1.00 -10.53 -3.86
C GLY A 136 -0.36 -11.15 -4.17
N PHE A 137 -0.70 -11.37 -5.45
CA PHE A 137 -1.96 -12.00 -5.85
C PHE A 137 -2.17 -13.38 -5.21
N TYR A 138 -1.11 -14.17 -5.08
CA TYR A 138 -1.24 -15.54 -4.55
C TYR A 138 -1.56 -15.59 -3.06
N SER A 139 -1.44 -14.47 -2.34
CA SER A 139 -1.92 -14.37 -0.95
C SER A 139 -3.42 -14.64 -0.83
N ALA A 140 -4.19 -14.48 -1.91
CA ALA A 140 -5.61 -14.85 -1.98
C ALA A 140 -5.87 -16.31 -1.56
N PHE A 141 -4.95 -17.23 -1.88
CA PHE A 141 -5.06 -18.66 -1.51
C PHE A 141 -4.81 -18.94 -0.02
N MET A 142 -4.41 -17.94 0.77
CA MET A 142 -4.40 -18.08 2.24
C MET A 142 -5.82 -18.19 2.78
N VAL A 143 -6.78 -17.55 2.13
CA VAL A 143 -8.17 -17.41 2.59
C VAL A 143 -9.20 -18.05 1.65
N ALA A 144 -8.82 -18.40 0.42
CA ALA A 144 -9.71 -18.96 -0.59
C ALA A 144 -9.26 -20.36 -1.04
N ASP A 145 -10.23 -21.25 -1.28
CA ASP A 145 -10.03 -22.57 -1.88
C ASP A 145 -10.02 -22.49 -3.41
N ARG A 146 -10.62 -21.44 -3.95
CA ARG A 146 -10.67 -21.14 -5.38
C ARG A 146 -10.70 -19.65 -5.60
N VAL A 147 -10.03 -19.20 -6.66
CA VAL A 147 -10.04 -17.83 -7.13
C VAL A 147 -10.41 -17.80 -8.59
N ASP A 148 -11.44 -17.00 -8.94
CA ASP A 148 -11.84 -16.71 -10.30
C ASP A 148 -11.49 -15.25 -10.60
N VAL A 149 -10.90 -14.98 -11.77
CA VAL A 149 -10.53 -13.65 -12.22
C VAL A 149 -11.14 -13.38 -13.58
N PHE A 150 -12.03 -12.41 -13.64
CA PHE A 150 -12.62 -11.91 -14.88
C PHE A 150 -11.96 -10.58 -15.24
N SER A 151 -11.42 -10.46 -16.44
CA SER A 151 -10.74 -9.24 -16.84
C SER A 151 -11.10 -8.85 -18.27
N ARG A 152 -11.32 -7.56 -18.48
CA ARG A 152 -11.51 -6.95 -19.79
C ARG A 152 -10.58 -5.76 -19.92
N ARG A 153 -9.68 -5.82 -20.89
CA ARG A 153 -8.75 -4.73 -21.16
C ARG A 153 -9.51 -3.52 -21.70
N ALA A 154 -9.09 -2.33 -21.31
CA ALA A 154 -9.63 -1.08 -21.82
C ALA A 154 -9.58 -1.05 -23.37
N GLY A 155 -10.71 -0.71 -23.98
CA GLY A 155 -10.87 -0.69 -25.44
C GLY A 155 -11.04 -2.04 -26.11
N ALA A 156 -11.02 -3.17 -25.36
CA ALA A 156 -11.23 -4.49 -25.95
C ALA A 156 -12.74 -4.84 -26.04
N ASP A 157 -13.08 -5.64 -27.04
CA ASP A 157 -14.41 -6.21 -27.27
C ASP A 157 -14.52 -7.67 -26.82
N VAL A 158 -13.50 -8.17 -26.12
CA VAL A 158 -13.43 -9.52 -25.57
C VAL A 158 -13.03 -9.46 -24.10
N ALA A 159 -13.48 -10.44 -23.32
CA ALA A 159 -13.11 -10.62 -21.92
C ALA A 159 -12.52 -12.01 -21.69
N ALA A 160 -11.73 -12.16 -20.65
CA ALA A 160 -11.12 -13.43 -20.28
C ALA A 160 -11.46 -13.81 -18.83
N HIS A 161 -11.61 -15.10 -18.59
CA HIS A 161 -11.77 -15.71 -17.27
C HIS A 161 -10.60 -16.64 -17.00
N TRP A 162 -9.93 -16.42 -15.87
CA TRP A 162 -8.90 -17.27 -15.31
C TRP A 162 -9.40 -17.86 -14.00
N ALA A 163 -9.12 -19.13 -13.72
CA ALA A 163 -9.49 -19.77 -12.48
C ALA A 163 -8.42 -20.76 -12.00
N SER A 164 -8.21 -20.81 -10.68
CA SER A 164 -7.29 -21.76 -10.05
C SER A 164 -7.76 -22.10 -8.62
N ASP A 165 -7.38 -23.27 -8.16
CA ASP A 165 -7.46 -23.73 -6.76
C ASP A 165 -6.16 -23.51 -5.98
N GLY A 166 -5.11 -22.94 -6.60
CA GLY A 166 -3.81 -22.71 -5.98
C GLY A 166 -2.93 -23.97 -5.85
N LEU A 167 -3.34 -25.12 -6.42
CA LEU A 167 -2.61 -26.38 -6.35
C LEU A 167 -1.64 -26.61 -7.53
N GLY A 168 -1.30 -25.54 -8.26
CA GLY A 168 -0.26 -25.57 -9.30
C GLY A 168 -0.81 -25.62 -10.73
N SER A 169 -2.13 -25.59 -10.92
CA SER A 169 -2.78 -25.50 -12.23
C SER A 169 -3.80 -24.37 -12.28
N TYR A 170 -4.09 -23.89 -13.48
CA TYR A 170 -5.14 -22.93 -13.74
C TYR A 170 -5.83 -23.22 -15.08
N THR A 171 -7.03 -22.67 -15.23
CA THR A 171 -7.74 -22.63 -16.49
C THR A 171 -7.86 -21.19 -16.97
N ILE A 172 -7.86 -20.98 -18.27
CA ILE A 172 -8.12 -19.67 -18.89
C ILE A 172 -8.96 -19.86 -20.15
N GLN A 173 -9.93 -18.95 -20.34
CA GLN A 173 -10.81 -18.98 -21.51
C GLN A 173 -11.37 -17.59 -21.79
N LEU A 174 -11.74 -17.33 -23.01
CA LEU A 174 -12.55 -16.18 -23.38
C LEU A 174 -13.98 -16.37 -22.88
N VAL A 175 -14.60 -15.29 -22.42
CA VAL A 175 -15.97 -15.27 -21.93
C VAL A 175 -16.75 -14.13 -22.57
N ASP A 176 -18.09 -14.17 -22.44
CA ASP A 176 -18.94 -13.06 -22.86
C ASP A 176 -18.57 -11.79 -22.07
N ILE A 177 -18.63 -10.64 -22.73
CA ILE A 177 -18.38 -9.35 -22.09
C ILE A 177 -19.40 -9.03 -21.02
N ALA A 178 -20.59 -9.63 -21.06
CA ALA A 178 -21.60 -9.49 -20.02
C ALA A 178 -21.20 -10.16 -18.69
N ASP A 179 -20.32 -11.15 -18.72
CA ASP A 179 -19.84 -11.86 -17.52
C ASP A 179 -18.65 -11.16 -16.85
N ALA A 180 -18.07 -10.15 -17.48
CA ALA A 180 -16.90 -9.42 -17.02
C ALA A 180 -17.23 -7.94 -16.72
N PRO A 181 -16.36 -7.21 -15.99
CA PRO A 181 -16.49 -5.76 -15.89
C PRO A 181 -16.50 -5.09 -17.26
N ALA A 182 -17.17 -3.94 -17.37
CA ALA A 182 -17.14 -3.13 -18.60
C ALA A 182 -15.69 -2.78 -19.01
N ARG A 183 -14.82 -2.61 -18.01
CA ARG A 183 -13.37 -2.46 -18.08
C ARG A 183 -12.78 -2.82 -16.74
N GLY A 184 -11.53 -3.30 -16.68
CA GLY A 184 -10.82 -3.59 -15.45
C GLY A 184 -10.83 -5.07 -15.08
N THR A 185 -10.78 -5.37 -13.79
CA THR A 185 -10.63 -6.74 -13.29
C THR A 185 -11.55 -6.99 -12.10
N ARG A 186 -12.23 -8.12 -12.11
CA ARG A 186 -13.03 -8.65 -10.99
C ARG A 186 -12.39 -9.93 -10.49
N ILE A 187 -12.04 -9.99 -9.22
CA ILE A 187 -11.47 -11.15 -8.54
C ILE A 187 -12.51 -11.68 -7.55
N VAL A 188 -12.94 -12.92 -7.74
CA VAL A 188 -13.89 -13.61 -6.87
C VAL A 188 -13.15 -14.65 -6.05
N LEU A 189 -13.16 -14.47 -4.74
CA LEU A 189 -12.54 -15.37 -3.75
C LEU A 189 -13.62 -16.28 -3.17
N HIS A 190 -13.53 -17.59 -3.41
CA HIS A 190 -14.35 -18.58 -2.72
C HIS A 190 -13.67 -18.92 -1.40
N LEU A 191 -14.16 -18.32 -0.32
CA LEU A 191 -13.49 -18.37 0.96
C LEU A 191 -13.54 -19.76 1.61
N LYS A 192 -12.43 -20.13 2.24
CA LYS A 192 -12.34 -21.28 3.13
C LYS A 192 -13.32 -21.13 4.30
N GLU A 193 -13.65 -22.25 4.94
CA GLU A 193 -14.55 -22.24 6.08
C GLU A 193 -14.02 -21.41 7.26
N ASP A 194 -12.70 -21.52 7.53
CA ASP A 194 -12.01 -20.74 8.57
C ASP A 194 -11.80 -19.27 8.23
N ALA A 195 -12.09 -18.86 7.01
CA ALA A 195 -11.99 -17.49 6.50
C ALA A 195 -13.36 -16.80 6.29
N ALA A 196 -14.47 -17.43 6.72
CA ALA A 196 -15.81 -16.88 6.54
C ALA A 196 -16.00 -15.50 7.20
N SER A 197 -15.23 -15.16 8.23
CA SER A 197 -15.29 -13.84 8.90
C SER A 197 -14.93 -12.67 7.99
N TYR A 198 -14.25 -12.91 6.87
CA TYR A 198 -13.99 -11.85 5.88
C TYR A 198 -15.23 -11.44 5.06
N THR A 199 -16.36 -12.16 5.20
CA THR A 199 -17.66 -11.68 4.68
C THR A 199 -18.41 -10.79 5.66
N GLU A 200 -17.87 -10.53 6.85
CA GLU A 200 -18.45 -9.61 7.82
C GLU A 200 -18.07 -8.16 7.50
N PRO A 201 -19.03 -7.23 7.33
CA PRO A 201 -18.77 -5.86 6.91
C PRO A 201 -17.79 -5.12 7.82
N PHE A 202 -17.94 -5.26 9.13
CA PHE A 202 -17.05 -4.60 10.10
C PHE A 202 -15.61 -5.10 10.00
N THR A 203 -15.41 -6.42 9.87
CA THR A 203 -14.10 -7.04 9.74
C THR A 203 -13.39 -6.53 8.50
N THR A 204 -14.04 -6.62 7.34
CA THR A 204 -13.45 -6.19 6.08
C THR A 204 -13.24 -4.68 6.02
N GLN A 205 -14.19 -3.86 6.46
CA GLN A 205 -14.02 -2.40 6.51
C GLN A 205 -12.81 -2.02 7.39
N ARG A 206 -12.67 -2.63 8.57
CA ARG A 206 -11.53 -2.39 9.48
C ARG A 206 -10.19 -2.69 8.80
N ILE A 207 -10.07 -3.84 8.13
CA ILE A 207 -8.83 -4.25 7.47
C ILE A 207 -8.51 -3.31 6.31
N VAL A 208 -9.48 -3.04 5.45
CA VAL A 208 -9.29 -2.14 4.29
C VAL A 208 -8.86 -0.75 4.75
N THR A 209 -9.55 -0.18 5.72
CA THR A 209 -9.23 1.16 6.24
C THR A 209 -7.84 1.20 6.87
N ALA A 210 -7.46 0.17 7.63
CA ALA A 210 -6.17 0.13 8.31
C ALA A 210 -4.99 -0.04 7.35
N GLN A 211 -5.12 -0.90 6.32
CA GLN A 211 -4.01 -1.28 5.47
C GLN A 211 -3.98 -0.56 4.12
N SER A 212 -5.14 -0.17 3.59
CA SER A 212 -5.29 0.37 2.23
C SER A 212 -6.09 1.68 2.16
N GLY A 213 -6.49 2.26 3.32
CA GLY A 213 -7.34 3.45 3.37
C GLY A 213 -6.77 4.70 2.69
N HIS A 214 -5.48 4.69 2.35
CA HIS A 214 -4.77 5.82 1.76
C HIS A 214 -4.25 5.57 0.34
N VAL A 215 -4.57 4.43 -0.28
CA VAL A 215 -4.24 4.20 -1.70
C VAL A 215 -4.92 5.27 -2.58
N PRO A 216 -4.30 5.70 -3.72
CA PRO A 216 -4.77 6.87 -4.47
C PRO A 216 -6.04 6.63 -5.31
N VAL A 217 -6.89 5.71 -4.89
CA VAL A 217 -8.14 5.35 -5.56
C VAL A 217 -9.23 5.17 -4.50
N PRO A 218 -10.42 5.76 -4.66
CA PRO A 218 -11.51 5.56 -3.72
C PRO A 218 -11.96 4.10 -3.66
N ILE A 219 -12.25 3.63 -2.44
CA ILE A 219 -12.66 2.26 -2.16
C ILE A 219 -14.10 2.27 -1.63
N PHE A 220 -14.93 1.43 -2.24
CA PHE A 220 -16.32 1.24 -1.87
C PHE A 220 -16.54 -0.17 -1.33
N LEU A 221 -17.45 -0.30 -0.38
CA LEU A 221 -17.88 -1.58 0.19
C LEU A 221 -19.35 -1.81 -0.11
N LYS A 222 -19.68 -3.01 -0.61
CA LYS A 222 -21.03 -3.56 -0.66
C LYS A 222 -21.12 -4.68 0.37
N GLU A 223 -22.05 -4.56 1.29
CA GLU A 223 -22.25 -5.56 2.35
C GLU A 223 -22.93 -6.84 1.84
N LYS A 224 -23.53 -6.77 0.64
CA LYS A 224 -24.14 -7.86 -0.14
C LYS A 224 -24.07 -7.50 -1.62
N PRO A 225 -24.19 -8.46 -2.54
CA PRO A 225 -24.17 -8.19 -3.99
C PRO A 225 -25.14 -7.10 -4.44
N ASP A 226 -26.36 -7.09 -3.88
CA ASP A 226 -27.42 -6.14 -4.23
C ASP A 226 -27.48 -4.90 -3.30
N ALA A 227 -26.56 -4.77 -2.35
CA ALA A 227 -26.53 -3.63 -1.43
C ALA A 227 -26.02 -2.36 -2.11
N GLU A 228 -26.42 -1.20 -1.57
CA GLU A 228 -25.86 0.07 -1.95
C GLU A 228 -24.35 0.15 -1.61
N GLU A 229 -23.62 0.83 -2.43
CA GLU A 229 -22.19 1.05 -2.22
C GLU A 229 -21.96 2.13 -1.16
N LYS A 230 -21.12 1.81 -0.19
CA LYS A 230 -20.66 2.74 0.83
C LYS A 230 -19.18 3.05 0.60
N GLN A 231 -18.83 4.30 0.41
CA GLN A 231 -17.43 4.70 0.35
C GLN A 231 -16.79 4.54 1.72
N ILE A 232 -15.70 3.76 1.79
CA ILE A 232 -14.94 3.48 3.01
C ILE A 232 -13.53 4.08 3.02
N ALA A 233 -13.03 4.50 1.84
CA ALA A 233 -11.83 5.30 1.68
C ALA A 233 -12.00 6.21 0.46
N ASP A 234 -11.51 7.44 0.57
CA ASP A 234 -11.66 8.48 -0.46
C ASP A 234 -10.46 8.61 -1.41
N GLY A 235 -9.44 7.77 -1.21
CA GLY A 235 -8.21 7.84 -1.98
C GLY A 235 -7.29 9.01 -1.58
N ALA A 236 -7.61 9.73 -0.51
CA ALA A 236 -6.80 10.81 -0.02
C ALA A 236 -5.79 10.37 1.04
N ALA A 237 -4.63 11.03 1.04
CA ALA A 237 -3.65 10.90 2.09
C ALA A 237 -3.27 12.30 2.58
N LEU A 238 -3.59 12.61 3.84
CA LEU A 238 -3.42 13.94 4.39
C LEU A 238 -1.99 14.47 4.21
N TRP A 239 -0.99 13.60 4.37
CA TRP A 239 0.43 13.95 4.27
C TRP A 239 0.94 14.26 2.85
N THR A 240 0.11 14.00 1.83
CA THR A 240 0.45 14.34 0.44
C THR A 240 -0.10 15.70 0.03
N ARG A 241 -1.01 16.30 0.81
CA ARG A 241 -1.61 17.59 0.54
C ARG A 241 -0.68 18.74 0.97
N PRO A 242 -0.68 19.90 0.29
CA PRO A 242 0.01 21.09 0.77
C PRO A 242 -0.47 21.49 2.17
N ARG A 243 0.46 21.91 3.03
CA ARG A 243 0.12 22.34 4.40
C ARG A 243 -0.90 23.48 4.45
N SER A 244 -0.87 24.37 3.45
CA SER A 244 -1.81 25.49 3.30
C SER A 244 -3.26 25.07 3.16
N ASP A 245 -3.49 23.84 2.67
CA ASP A 245 -4.80 23.32 2.30
C ASP A 245 -5.39 22.40 3.39
N ILE A 246 -4.70 22.30 4.52
CA ILE A 246 -5.09 21.45 5.64
C ILE A 246 -5.37 22.31 6.87
N THR A 247 -6.54 22.13 7.46
CA THR A 247 -6.96 22.84 8.66
C THR A 247 -6.35 22.23 9.92
N ALA A 248 -6.33 22.98 11.01
CA ALA A 248 -5.90 22.48 12.32
C ALA A 248 -6.81 21.34 12.81
N GLU A 249 -8.10 21.41 12.48
CA GLU A 249 -9.07 20.37 12.82
C GLU A 249 -8.77 19.06 12.10
N GLU A 250 -8.51 19.08 10.78
CA GLU A 250 -8.11 17.90 10.01
C GLU A 250 -6.84 17.25 10.58
N TYR A 251 -5.85 18.06 10.99
CA TYR A 251 -4.65 17.50 11.66
C TYR A 251 -4.97 16.86 13.00
N THR A 252 -5.86 17.46 13.78
CA THR A 252 -6.25 16.94 15.10
C THR A 252 -7.04 15.64 14.96
N ASP A 253 -7.96 15.56 14.00
CA ASP A 253 -8.74 14.36 13.74
C ASP A 253 -7.86 13.21 13.22
N PHE A 254 -6.91 13.54 12.34
CA PHE A 254 -5.91 12.58 11.89
C PHE A 254 -5.01 12.09 13.04
N TYR A 255 -4.59 12.99 13.92
CA TYR A 255 -3.83 12.63 15.11
C TYR A 255 -4.61 11.67 16.01
N ARG A 256 -5.87 11.98 16.29
CA ARG A 256 -6.72 11.14 17.12
C ARG A 256 -6.91 9.75 16.52
N SER A 257 -7.19 9.66 15.24
CA SER A 257 -7.39 8.39 14.55
C SER A 257 -6.11 7.57 14.43
N THR A 258 -4.96 8.22 14.15
CA THR A 258 -3.68 7.55 13.91
C THR A 258 -2.95 7.20 15.20
N ALA A 259 -3.00 8.08 16.20
CA ALA A 259 -2.29 7.92 17.46
C ALA A 259 -3.12 7.23 18.56
N GLY A 260 -4.44 7.11 18.37
CA GLY A 260 -5.35 6.62 19.40
C GLY A 260 -5.35 7.50 20.65
N GLN A 261 -5.14 8.81 20.49
CA GLN A 261 -5.10 9.79 21.56
C GLN A 261 -6.37 10.63 21.54
N PHE A 262 -6.73 11.21 22.68
CA PHE A 262 -7.92 12.06 22.82
C PHE A 262 -7.58 13.53 23.03
N ASP A 263 -6.30 13.84 23.24
CA ASP A 263 -5.79 15.20 23.38
C ASP A 263 -5.57 15.88 22.01
N GLU A 264 -5.14 17.13 22.04
CA GLU A 264 -4.66 17.84 20.84
C GLU A 264 -3.14 17.74 20.77
N PRO A 265 -2.54 17.69 19.57
CA PRO A 265 -1.09 17.65 19.45
C PRO A 265 -0.47 18.99 19.89
N ALA A 266 0.55 18.94 20.75
CA ALA A 266 1.33 20.12 21.10
C ALA A 266 2.17 20.66 19.94
N LEU A 267 2.54 19.78 19.01
CA LEU A 267 3.26 20.12 17.78
C LEU A 267 2.86 19.18 16.67
N THR A 268 2.61 19.76 15.49
CA THR A 268 2.42 19.03 14.23
C THR A 268 3.60 19.32 13.30
N LEU A 269 4.31 18.28 12.91
CA LEU A 269 5.33 18.32 11.86
C LEU A 269 4.77 17.69 10.60
N HIS A 270 4.64 18.48 9.56
CA HIS A 270 4.24 18.02 8.24
C HIS A 270 5.24 18.56 7.22
N TYR A 271 5.96 17.69 6.55
CA TYR A 271 6.92 18.06 5.50
C TYR A 271 7.19 16.92 4.53
N ARG A 272 7.63 17.28 3.33
CA ARG A 272 8.21 16.38 2.35
C ARG A 272 9.71 16.65 2.29
N ALA A 273 10.50 15.59 2.35
CA ALA A 273 11.93 15.64 2.08
C ALA A 273 12.15 15.29 0.61
N GLU A 274 12.87 16.16 -0.08
CA GLU A 274 13.25 16.01 -1.49
C GLU A 274 14.78 15.93 -1.57
N GLY A 275 15.31 15.08 -2.44
CA GLY A 275 16.74 14.90 -2.61
C GLY A 275 17.07 13.48 -3.07
N LEU A 276 18.15 12.88 -2.52
CA LEU A 276 18.56 11.52 -2.85
C LEU A 276 17.49 10.47 -2.49
N HIS A 277 16.70 10.74 -1.45
CA HIS A 277 15.59 9.91 -1.00
C HIS A 277 14.38 10.79 -0.76
N GLU A 278 13.25 10.41 -1.38
CA GLU A 278 11.99 11.12 -1.22
C GLU A 278 11.11 10.44 -0.17
N TYR A 279 10.66 11.22 0.81
CA TYR A 279 9.70 10.78 1.80
C TYR A 279 8.88 11.92 2.38
N SER A 280 7.64 11.63 2.75
CA SER A 280 6.74 12.53 3.46
C SER A 280 6.66 12.14 4.92
N VAL A 281 6.55 13.14 5.80
CA VAL A 281 6.43 12.94 7.23
C VAL A 281 5.26 13.73 7.76
N LEU A 282 4.38 13.05 8.50
CA LEU A 282 3.37 13.68 9.32
C LEU A 282 3.52 13.13 10.75
N ALA A 283 4.10 13.95 11.62
CA ALA A 283 4.42 13.56 12.97
C ALA A 283 3.82 14.52 14.01
N PHE A 284 3.40 13.97 15.13
CA PHE A 284 2.72 14.69 16.19
C PHE A 284 3.42 14.47 17.54
N LEU A 285 3.55 15.54 18.31
CA LEU A 285 3.91 15.45 19.71
C LEU A 285 2.62 15.56 20.53
N PRO A 286 2.33 14.59 21.43
CA PRO A 286 1.23 14.70 22.38
C PRO A 286 1.37 15.93 23.28
N SER A 287 0.26 16.60 23.61
CA SER A 287 0.26 17.67 24.62
C SER A 287 0.36 17.11 26.02
N MET A 288 -0.21 15.93 26.24
CA MET A 288 -0.14 15.22 27.52
C MET A 288 1.03 14.24 27.53
N ARG A 289 1.72 14.17 28.65
CA ARG A 289 2.76 13.16 28.84
C ARG A 289 2.13 11.77 28.83
N PRO A 290 2.53 10.87 27.94
CA PRO A 290 2.04 9.49 27.95
C PRO A 290 2.38 8.81 29.29
N PHE A 291 1.41 8.09 29.87
CA PHE A 291 1.58 7.42 31.17
C PHE A 291 2.67 6.33 31.13
N ASP A 292 2.88 5.71 29.97
CA ASP A 292 3.84 4.66 29.69
C ASP A 292 5.19 5.19 29.14
N LEU A 293 5.46 6.50 29.28
CA LEU A 293 6.69 7.12 28.73
C LEU A 293 7.97 6.48 29.24
N PHE A 294 7.99 6.00 30.47
CA PHE A 294 9.17 5.39 31.10
C PHE A 294 9.17 3.86 31.05
N ASP A 295 8.16 3.25 30.46
CA ASP A 295 8.16 1.80 30.26
C ASP A 295 9.31 1.41 29.31
N PRO A 296 10.27 0.56 29.75
CA PRO A 296 11.40 0.16 28.93
C PRO A 296 10.97 -0.67 27.70
N ASP A 297 9.84 -1.37 27.79
CA ASP A 297 9.32 -2.24 26.73
C ASP A 297 8.42 -1.51 25.74
N ARG A 298 8.16 -0.22 25.98
CA ARG A 298 7.37 0.60 25.07
C ARG A 298 8.05 0.71 23.71
N ALA A 299 7.44 0.15 22.67
CA ALA A 299 7.83 0.35 21.28
C ALA A 299 7.44 1.76 20.79
N GLY A 300 8.21 2.28 19.84
CA GLY A 300 7.78 3.44 19.05
C GLY A 300 6.56 3.06 18.20
N ARG A 301 5.67 4.01 17.94
CA ARG A 301 4.45 3.78 17.15
C ARG A 301 4.36 4.79 16.00
N MET A 302 5.45 4.94 15.26
CA MET A 302 5.43 5.62 13.97
C MET A 302 5.03 4.62 12.91
N LYS A 303 3.94 4.89 12.20
CA LYS A 303 3.50 4.06 11.08
C LYS A 303 4.41 4.28 9.89
N LEU A 304 4.75 3.21 9.21
CA LEU A 304 5.48 3.27 7.96
C LEU A 304 4.55 2.93 6.80
N TYR A 305 4.61 3.79 5.80
CA TYR A 305 3.98 3.60 4.51
C TYR A 305 5.05 3.59 3.42
N VAL A 306 4.78 2.85 2.37
CA VAL A 306 5.53 2.92 1.10
C VAL A 306 4.53 3.13 -0.01
N ARG A 307 4.64 4.27 -0.70
CA ARG A 307 3.69 4.67 -1.76
C ARG A 307 2.23 4.60 -1.29
N ARG A 308 1.99 5.15 -0.08
CA ARG A 308 0.67 5.24 0.54
C ARG A 308 0.04 3.89 0.97
N VAL A 309 0.78 2.80 0.86
CA VAL A 309 0.39 1.48 1.37
C VAL A 309 1.02 1.25 2.74
N PHE A 310 0.21 0.87 3.71
CA PHE A 310 0.67 0.56 5.06
C PHE A 310 1.60 -0.68 5.05
N ILE A 311 2.74 -0.55 5.73
CA ILE A 311 3.74 -1.60 5.85
C ILE A 311 3.74 -2.16 7.28
N THR A 312 3.97 -1.28 8.26
CA THR A 312 4.04 -1.69 9.68
C THR A 312 3.94 -0.47 10.59
N ASP A 313 3.51 -0.67 11.82
CA ASP A 313 3.57 0.32 12.91
C ASP A 313 4.66 -0.01 13.94
N GLU A 314 5.38 -1.13 13.75
CA GLU A 314 6.48 -1.55 14.60
C GLU A 314 7.86 -1.10 14.08
N ALA A 315 7.90 -0.38 12.96
CA ALA A 315 9.14 0.13 12.40
C ALA A 315 9.88 1.03 13.41
N GLN A 316 11.15 0.73 13.65
CA GLN A 316 12.01 1.56 14.50
C GLN A 316 12.48 2.83 13.76
N ILE A 317 11.52 3.63 13.28
CA ILE A 317 11.82 4.87 12.54
C ILE A 317 12.53 5.88 13.45
N LEU A 318 12.16 5.92 14.72
CA LEU A 318 12.71 6.88 15.68
C LEU A 318 13.54 6.19 16.76
N PRO A 319 14.62 6.85 17.26
CA PRO A 319 15.33 6.40 18.42
C PRO A 319 14.41 6.28 19.65
N ARG A 320 14.72 5.38 20.56
CA ARG A 320 13.91 5.09 21.76
C ARG A 320 13.55 6.33 22.58
N TYR A 321 14.39 7.35 22.63
CA TYR A 321 14.11 8.59 23.36
C TYR A 321 13.04 9.46 22.70
N LEU A 322 12.68 9.22 21.43
CA LEU A 322 11.59 9.88 20.72
C LEU A 322 10.33 8.99 20.59
N ARG A 323 10.25 7.90 21.31
CA ARG A 323 9.15 6.93 21.23
C ARG A 323 7.75 7.47 21.61
N PHE A 324 7.69 8.69 22.16
CA PHE A 324 6.43 9.40 22.43
C PHE A 324 5.83 10.07 21.18
N VAL A 325 6.63 10.29 20.14
CA VAL A 325 6.14 10.85 18.88
C VAL A 325 5.21 9.86 18.19
N ARG A 326 4.15 10.36 17.61
CA ARG A 326 3.14 9.62 16.85
C ARG A 326 3.08 10.12 15.43
N GLY A 327 2.49 9.34 14.54
CA GLY A 327 2.31 9.72 13.15
C GLY A 327 2.86 8.72 12.18
N LEU A 328 3.37 9.18 11.04
CA LEU A 328 3.83 8.31 9.98
C LEU A 328 5.00 8.88 9.18
N VAL A 329 5.64 7.98 8.47
CA VAL A 329 6.56 8.25 7.37
C VAL A 329 6.06 7.49 6.15
N ASP A 330 5.99 8.14 5.00
CA ASP A 330 5.67 7.53 3.71
C ASP A 330 6.84 7.77 2.75
N SER A 331 7.46 6.71 2.25
CA SER A 331 8.62 6.78 1.36
C SER A 331 8.34 6.07 0.04
N ASN A 332 8.84 6.65 -1.05
CA ASN A 332 8.77 6.03 -2.37
C ASN A 332 9.91 5.03 -2.63
N ASP A 333 11.03 5.15 -1.90
CA ASP A 333 12.32 4.53 -2.24
C ASP A 333 12.75 3.42 -1.28
N LEU A 334 11.99 3.18 -0.20
CA LEU A 334 12.35 2.15 0.77
C LEU A 334 12.24 0.75 0.16
N PRO A 335 13.33 -0.04 0.21
CA PRO A 335 13.31 -1.41 -0.24
C PRO A 335 12.50 -2.26 0.75
N LEU A 336 11.50 -2.96 0.23
CA LEU A 336 10.68 -3.89 0.99
C LEU A 336 11.12 -5.33 0.74
N ASN A 337 10.87 -6.21 1.70
CA ASN A 337 10.92 -7.64 1.46
C ASN A 337 9.72 -8.10 0.60
N VAL A 338 9.72 -9.37 0.20
CA VAL A 338 8.68 -9.94 -0.67
C VAL A 338 7.29 -9.85 -0.04
N SER A 339 7.17 -10.04 1.29
CA SER A 339 5.90 -9.94 2.02
C SER A 339 5.45 -8.51 2.31
N ARG A 340 6.32 -7.52 2.13
CA ARG A 340 6.08 -6.12 2.53
C ARG A 340 5.72 -5.93 4.01
N GLU A 341 5.99 -6.91 4.86
CA GLU A 341 5.73 -6.82 6.31
C GLU A 341 6.95 -6.31 7.07
N MET A 342 8.12 -6.46 6.50
CA MET A 342 9.39 -6.04 7.11
C MET A 342 10.18 -5.15 6.17
N ILE A 343 10.83 -4.18 6.76
CA ILE A 343 11.77 -3.33 6.06
C ILE A 343 13.13 -4.01 6.14
N GLN A 344 13.81 -4.10 5.00
CA GLN A 344 15.21 -4.48 5.02
C GLN A 344 16.05 -3.33 5.60
N GLU A 345 16.94 -3.64 6.53
CA GLU A 345 17.95 -2.68 6.94
C GLU A 345 18.71 -2.22 5.71
N SER A 346 18.67 -0.93 5.45
CA SER A 346 19.24 -0.33 4.25
C SER A 346 19.81 1.05 4.55
N PRO A 347 20.78 1.52 3.77
CA PRO A 347 21.28 2.90 3.87
C PRO A 347 20.15 3.94 3.72
N VAL A 348 19.12 3.63 2.92
CA VAL A 348 17.94 4.49 2.72
C VAL A 348 17.17 4.62 4.04
N LEU A 349 16.86 3.50 4.70
CA LEU A 349 16.16 3.52 5.98
C LEU A 349 16.96 4.31 7.03
N ALA A 350 18.27 4.07 7.13
CA ALA A 350 19.13 4.79 8.05
C ALA A 350 19.16 6.31 7.78
N ALA A 351 19.14 6.71 6.51
CA ALA A 351 19.06 8.13 6.12
C ALA A 351 17.71 8.75 6.52
N VAL A 352 16.60 8.05 6.29
CA VAL A 352 15.26 8.47 6.69
C VAL A 352 15.18 8.61 8.22
N GLN A 353 15.59 7.59 8.98
CA GLN A 353 15.63 7.61 10.45
C GLN A 353 16.39 8.82 10.99
N LYS A 354 17.61 9.06 10.47
CA LYS A 354 18.44 10.19 10.86
C LYS A 354 17.79 11.52 10.51
N GLY A 355 17.25 11.65 9.30
CA GLY A 355 16.58 12.86 8.83
C GLY A 355 15.37 13.23 9.68
N VAL A 356 14.48 12.26 9.94
CA VAL A 356 13.27 12.45 10.74
C VAL A 356 13.63 12.80 12.19
N ALA A 357 14.56 12.06 12.83
CA ALA A 357 14.98 12.32 14.19
C ALA A 357 15.59 13.73 14.35
N ASN A 358 16.48 14.14 13.45
CA ASN A 358 17.09 15.46 13.48
C ASN A 358 16.06 16.58 13.31
N ARG A 359 15.07 16.38 12.43
CA ARG A 359 14.02 17.37 12.22
C ARG A 359 13.15 17.52 13.46
N ILE A 360 12.75 16.41 14.09
CA ILE A 360 11.96 16.45 15.33
C ILE A 360 12.75 17.17 16.44
N LEU A 361 14.03 16.83 16.64
CA LEU A 361 14.87 17.48 17.64
C LEU A 361 15.01 18.99 17.41
N SER A 362 15.18 19.42 16.16
CA SER A 362 15.25 20.84 15.79
C SER A 362 13.94 21.58 16.13
N GLU A 363 12.78 20.97 15.92
CA GLU A 363 11.51 21.61 16.25
C GLU A 363 11.24 21.61 17.77
N LEU A 364 11.69 20.58 18.48
CA LEU A 364 11.65 20.57 19.95
C LEU A 364 12.54 21.67 20.55
N ASP A 365 13.72 21.90 20.00
CA ASP A 365 14.61 22.99 20.45
C ASP A 365 13.96 24.37 20.23
N LYS A 366 13.34 24.59 19.07
CA LYS A 366 12.57 25.80 18.81
C LYS A 366 11.41 26.02 19.79
N LEU A 367 10.70 24.95 20.15
CA LEU A 367 9.63 24.99 21.15
C LEU A 367 10.19 25.37 22.51
N ALA A 368 11.27 24.72 22.94
CA ALA A 368 11.92 25.04 24.23
C ALA A 368 12.38 26.51 24.30
N GLN A 369 12.98 27.01 23.23
CA GLN A 369 13.39 28.42 23.16
C GLN A 369 12.21 29.40 23.24
N LYS A 370 11.07 29.06 22.65
CA LYS A 370 9.84 29.89 22.75
C LYS A 370 9.27 29.91 24.18
N MET A 371 9.36 28.80 24.90
CA MET A 371 8.88 28.69 26.28
C MET A 371 9.80 29.40 27.29
N VAL A 372 11.09 29.50 26.98
CA VAL A 372 12.12 30.09 27.87
C VAL A 372 12.31 31.59 27.63
N LYS A 373 11.62 32.22 26.65
CA LYS A 373 11.72 33.68 26.52
C LYS A 373 11.30 34.34 27.83
N PRO A 374 12.23 35.10 28.51
CA PRO A 374 11.91 35.74 29.76
C PRO A 374 10.80 36.76 29.53
N ILE A 375 9.82 36.79 30.46
CA ILE A 375 8.90 37.89 30.59
C ILE A 375 9.80 39.14 30.71
N SER A 376 9.88 39.97 29.65
CA SER A 376 10.58 41.21 29.70
C SER A 376 9.90 42.08 30.76
N ASN A 377 10.60 42.37 31.84
CA ASN A 377 10.23 43.33 32.87
C ASN A 377 9.93 44.67 32.23
N SER A 378 8.69 44.95 31.84
CA SER A 378 8.17 46.29 31.62
C SER A 378 7.43 46.74 32.86
N GLY A 379 8.20 46.99 33.90
CA GLY A 379 7.72 47.57 35.15
C GLY A 379 8.76 48.54 35.68
N THR A 380 8.97 49.65 34.97
CA THR A 380 9.65 50.80 35.57
C THR A 380 8.70 51.40 36.59
N ILE A 381 8.87 51.01 37.84
CA ILE A 381 8.25 51.73 38.98
C ILE A 381 8.96 53.04 39.06
N SER A 382 8.32 54.10 38.55
CA SER A 382 8.70 55.50 38.81
C SER A 382 8.36 55.78 40.30
N ALA A 383 9.34 55.65 41.19
CA ALA A 383 9.27 56.24 42.48
C ALA A 383 9.49 57.76 42.33
N ARG A 384 8.43 58.54 42.45
CA ARG A 384 8.50 59.94 42.80
C ARG A 384 8.15 60.13 44.25
N CYS A 385 9.08 60.76 44.94
CA CYS A 385 8.95 61.29 46.32
C CYS A 385 7.73 62.17 46.49
#